data_7ea698b987b6461ad65a620a9cc9a6c7
#
_entry.id   7ea698b987b6461ad65a620a9cc9a6c7
#
_cell.length_a   1.000
_cell.length_b   1.000
_cell.length_c   1.000
_cell.angle_alpha   90.00
_cell.angle_beta   90.00
_cell.angle_gamma   90.00
#
_symmetry.space_group_name_H-M   'P 1'
#
loop_
_entity.id
_entity.type
_entity.pdbx_description
1 polymer ?
#
loop_
_entity_poly.entity_id
_entity_poly.type
_entity_poly.pdbx_seq_one_letter_code
_entity_poly.pdbx_strand_id
1 'polypeptide(L)'
;MLFRSRPEDIRPDAVVLGYPLLDLAYVRDMQTRDPRIDLRVPKTGGKTGRDLLNDYLSMVTGGEATDEHLTDICPTTHVSRQMPPTFVWGVSDDKTAPVAQVYPFAQRMAEEGVACEMHVFDQGGHGLSLGNANTAVDNEDKQVSVRPWIRLAFRFLERHGF
;
A
#
# COMPACT_ATOMS: atom_id res chain seq x y z
N MET A 1 0.69 34.41 2.08
CA MET A 1 -0.73 34.01 2.11
C MET A 1 -0.75 32.48 2.17
N LEU A 2 -1.05 31.91 3.35
CA LEU A 2 -1.16 30.46 3.50
C LEU A 2 -2.53 30.05 2.94
N PHE A 3 -2.55 29.32 1.82
CA PHE A 3 -3.76 28.67 1.34
C PHE A 3 -4.17 27.62 2.38
N ARG A 4 -5.16 27.92 3.19
CA ARG A 4 -5.83 26.94 4.04
C ARG A 4 -6.99 26.37 3.23
N SER A 5 -6.74 25.28 2.50
CA SER A 5 -7.82 24.48 1.93
C SER A 5 -8.59 23.79 3.06
N ARG A 6 -9.92 23.76 2.98
CA ARG A 6 -10.72 22.95 3.89
C ARG A 6 -10.58 21.49 3.48
N PRO A 7 -10.75 20.53 4.40
CA PRO A 7 -10.67 19.09 4.07
C PRO A 7 -11.54 18.69 2.88
N GLU A 8 -12.74 19.26 2.76
CA GLU A 8 -13.66 19.02 1.64
C GLU A 8 -13.13 19.53 0.28
N ASP A 9 -12.27 20.57 0.30
CA ASP A 9 -11.69 21.16 -0.93
C ASP A 9 -10.54 20.31 -1.50
N ILE A 10 -9.98 19.40 -0.72
CA ILE A 10 -8.84 18.55 -1.09
C ILE A 10 -9.16 17.05 -1.09
N ARG A 11 -10.40 16.68 -0.75
CA ARG A 11 -10.84 15.28 -0.78
C ARG A 11 -10.87 14.80 -2.23
N PRO A 12 -10.21 13.67 -2.56
CA PRO A 12 -10.30 13.10 -3.89
C PRO A 12 -11.71 12.54 -4.15
N ASP A 13 -12.14 12.57 -5.40
CA ASP A 13 -13.43 12.01 -5.82
C ASP A 13 -13.39 10.49 -5.96
N ALA A 14 -12.22 9.93 -6.27
CA ALA A 14 -11.93 8.49 -6.28
C ALA A 14 -10.46 8.24 -5.94
N VAL A 15 -10.13 7.03 -5.49
CA VAL A 15 -8.76 6.62 -5.16
C VAL A 15 -8.38 5.34 -5.87
N VAL A 16 -7.15 5.30 -6.42
CA VAL A 16 -6.54 4.10 -6.98
C VAL A 16 -5.25 3.80 -6.23
N LEU A 17 -5.20 2.65 -5.56
CA LEU A 17 -4.07 2.21 -4.74
C LEU A 17 -3.41 0.98 -5.38
N GLY A 18 -2.13 1.08 -5.68
CA GLY A 18 -1.33 -0.06 -6.14
C GLY A 18 -0.37 -0.52 -5.04
N TYR A 19 -0.45 -1.80 -4.66
CA TYR A 19 0.42 -2.41 -3.63
C TYR A 19 0.67 -1.49 -2.42
N PRO A 20 -0.40 -0.95 -1.79
CA PRO A 20 -0.28 0.09 -0.77
C PRO A 20 0.21 -0.48 0.57
N LEU A 21 0.76 0.41 1.40
CA LEU A 21 0.97 0.16 2.83
C LEU A 21 -0.21 0.77 3.60
N LEU A 22 -1.08 -0.08 4.14
CA LEU A 22 -2.33 0.30 4.82
C LEU A 22 -2.33 -0.07 6.31
N ASP A 23 -1.35 -0.85 6.75
CA ASP A 23 -1.16 -1.27 8.14
C ASP A 23 0.34 -1.45 8.42
N LEU A 24 0.98 -0.41 8.91
CA LEU A 24 2.42 -0.42 9.19
C LEU A 24 2.78 -1.29 10.39
N ALA A 25 1.88 -1.45 11.36
CA ALA A 25 2.10 -2.36 12.49
C ALA A 25 2.15 -3.82 12.00
N TYR A 26 1.20 -4.22 11.14
CA TYR A 26 1.22 -5.53 10.50
C TYR A 26 2.50 -5.76 9.68
N VAL A 27 2.90 -4.80 8.88
CA VAL A 27 4.12 -4.90 8.04
C VAL A 27 5.36 -5.03 8.91
N ARG A 28 5.51 -4.22 9.96
CA ARG A 28 6.60 -4.32 10.94
C ARG A 28 6.65 -5.72 11.54
N ASP A 29 5.52 -6.21 12.04
CA ASP A 29 5.45 -7.50 12.73
C ASP A 29 5.73 -8.67 11.79
N MET A 30 5.29 -8.59 10.53
CA MET A 30 5.58 -9.57 9.52
C MET A 30 7.07 -9.59 9.15
N GLN A 31 7.65 -8.42 8.90
CA GLN A 31 9.06 -8.32 8.51
C GLN A 31 10.00 -8.73 9.64
N THR A 32 9.68 -8.39 10.90
CA THR A 32 10.50 -8.78 12.05
C THR A 32 10.50 -10.28 12.34
N ARG A 33 9.56 -11.04 11.79
CA ARG A 33 9.54 -12.52 11.87
C ARG A 33 10.45 -13.19 10.84
N ASP A 34 10.90 -12.48 9.80
CA ASP A 34 11.84 -13.04 8.84
C ASP A 34 13.24 -13.14 9.50
N PRO A 35 13.83 -14.35 9.62
CA PRO A 35 15.14 -14.51 10.26
C PRO A 35 16.26 -13.79 9.50
N ARG A 36 16.01 -13.35 8.28
CA ARG A 36 16.97 -12.58 7.48
C ARG A 36 16.97 -11.09 7.80
N ILE A 37 16.02 -10.61 8.61
CA ILE A 37 15.91 -9.17 8.98
C ILE A 37 17.19 -8.61 9.58
N ASP A 38 17.96 -9.46 10.28
CA ASP A 38 19.21 -9.06 10.94
C ASP A 38 20.46 -9.26 10.05
N LEU A 39 20.28 -9.71 8.80
CA LEU A 39 21.38 -9.78 7.85
C LEU A 39 21.74 -8.39 7.33
N ARG A 40 23.03 -8.15 7.09
CA ARG A 40 23.49 -6.89 6.50
C ARG A 40 23.01 -6.76 5.07
N VAL A 41 22.45 -5.60 4.75
CA VAL A 41 21.97 -5.28 3.40
C VAL A 41 23.14 -4.67 2.61
N PRO A 42 23.46 -5.19 1.42
CA PRO A 42 24.51 -4.61 0.58
C PRO A 42 24.25 -3.12 0.27
N LYS A 43 25.33 -2.33 0.16
CA LYS A 43 25.28 -0.89 -0.21
C LYS A 43 24.55 0.04 0.77
N THR A 44 24.27 -0.40 2.01
CA THR A 44 23.58 0.43 3.03
C THR A 44 24.51 0.97 4.12
N GLY A 45 25.82 0.89 3.91
CA GLY A 45 26.80 1.31 4.95
C GLY A 45 26.85 0.33 6.15
N GLY A 46 26.41 -0.91 5.95
CA GLY A 46 26.45 -1.97 6.96
C GLY A 46 25.19 -2.12 7.80
N LYS A 47 24.12 -1.41 7.47
CA LYS A 47 22.79 -1.56 8.09
C LYS A 47 22.21 -2.94 7.83
N THR A 48 21.48 -3.45 8.81
CA THR A 48 20.64 -4.65 8.67
C THR A 48 19.27 -4.28 8.10
N GLY A 49 18.50 -5.28 7.71
CA GLY A 49 17.09 -5.06 7.32
C GLY A 49 16.27 -4.43 8.46
N ARG A 50 16.56 -4.84 9.71
CA ARG A 50 15.93 -4.26 10.93
C ARG A 50 16.26 -2.77 11.10
N ASP A 51 17.52 -2.38 10.87
CA ASP A 51 17.90 -0.97 10.96
C ASP A 51 17.14 -0.14 9.91
N LEU A 52 17.03 -0.66 8.67
CA LEU A 52 16.31 0.02 7.60
C LEU A 52 14.80 0.12 7.87
N LEU A 53 14.20 -0.94 8.42
CA LEU A 53 12.81 -0.91 8.83
C LEU A 53 12.56 0.13 9.92
N ASN A 54 13.40 0.16 10.95
CA ASN A 54 13.29 1.14 12.03
C ASN A 54 13.48 2.57 11.54
N ASP A 55 14.45 2.82 10.66
CA ASP A 55 14.64 4.14 10.03
C ASP A 55 13.40 4.57 9.25
N TYR A 56 12.83 3.66 8.45
CA TYR A 56 11.61 3.93 7.68
C TYR A 56 10.43 4.24 8.60
N LEU A 57 10.18 3.40 9.61
CA LEU A 57 9.09 3.60 10.54
C LEU A 57 9.24 4.92 11.32
N SER A 58 10.46 5.24 11.80
CA SER A 58 10.73 6.50 12.47
C SER A 58 10.54 7.71 11.56
N MET A 59 10.86 7.59 10.28
CA MET A 59 10.63 8.63 9.29
C MET A 59 9.13 8.90 9.09
N VAL A 60 8.32 7.87 8.97
CA VAL A 60 6.87 8.04 8.72
C VAL A 60 6.07 8.45 9.94
N THR A 61 6.52 8.06 11.15
CA THR A 61 5.89 8.49 12.41
C THR A 61 6.40 9.83 12.93
N GLY A 62 7.49 10.34 12.36
CA GLY A 62 8.16 11.55 12.83
C GLY A 62 8.93 11.37 14.15
N GLY A 63 9.16 10.11 14.58
CA GLY A 63 9.85 9.79 15.84
C GLY A 63 9.84 8.30 16.14
N GLU A 64 9.66 7.92 17.40
CA GLU A 64 9.58 6.52 17.80
C GLU A 64 8.31 5.87 17.25
N ALA A 65 8.46 4.73 16.59
CA ALA A 65 7.38 3.97 15.98
C ALA A 65 6.68 3.05 17.01
N THR A 66 6.01 3.65 17.99
CA THR A 66 5.18 2.92 18.96
C THR A 66 3.94 2.33 18.29
N ASP A 67 3.30 1.34 18.91
CA ASP A 67 2.05 0.77 18.42
C ASP A 67 0.95 1.84 18.29
N GLU A 68 0.91 2.78 19.22
CA GLU A 68 -0.02 3.91 19.18
C GLU A 68 0.21 4.78 17.94
N HIS A 69 1.45 5.20 17.68
CA HIS A 69 1.79 6.00 16.50
C HIS A 69 1.50 5.25 15.20
N LEU A 70 1.82 3.95 15.13
CA LEU A 70 1.54 3.15 13.94
C LEU A 70 0.04 2.97 13.70
N THR A 71 -0.76 2.85 14.77
CA THR A 71 -2.21 2.78 14.68
C THR A 71 -2.80 4.11 14.24
N ASP A 72 -2.29 5.22 14.76
CA ASP A 72 -2.77 6.58 14.44
C ASP A 72 -2.57 6.93 12.97
N ILE A 73 -1.47 6.48 12.36
CA ILE A 73 -1.21 6.71 10.92
C ILE A 73 -1.71 5.58 10.00
N CYS A 74 -2.36 4.55 10.55
CA CYS A 74 -2.84 3.40 9.78
C CYS A 74 -4.09 3.78 8.95
N PRO A 75 -4.03 3.79 7.60
CA PRO A 75 -5.20 4.13 6.78
C PRO A 75 -6.43 3.27 7.08
N THR A 76 -6.25 2.01 7.46
CA THR A 76 -7.34 1.09 7.77
C THR A 76 -8.17 1.56 8.96
N THR A 77 -7.57 2.18 9.98
CA THR A 77 -8.28 2.67 11.17
C THR A 77 -9.10 3.94 10.89
N HIS A 78 -8.76 4.66 9.83
CA HIS A 78 -9.43 5.92 9.42
C HIS A 78 -10.51 5.73 8.35
N VAL A 79 -10.78 4.49 7.95
CA VAL A 79 -11.87 4.21 7.02
C VAL A 79 -13.21 4.63 7.64
N SER A 80 -13.96 5.44 6.90
CA SER A 80 -15.28 5.92 7.29
C SER A 80 -16.17 6.07 6.05
N ARG A 81 -17.48 6.23 6.25
CA ARG A 81 -18.45 6.46 5.16
C ARG A 81 -18.17 7.70 4.28
N GLN A 82 -17.24 8.55 4.71
CA GLN A 82 -16.80 9.71 3.94
C GLN A 82 -15.66 9.39 2.97
N MET A 83 -15.11 8.18 3.01
CA MET A 83 -14.07 7.76 2.06
C MET A 83 -14.62 7.79 0.62
N PRO A 84 -13.82 8.20 -0.35
CA PRO A 84 -14.19 8.10 -1.76
C PRO A 84 -14.21 6.63 -2.23
N PRO A 85 -14.92 6.32 -3.32
CA PRO A 85 -14.80 5.05 -4.00
C PRO A 85 -13.32 4.69 -4.23
N THR A 86 -12.92 3.48 -3.88
CA THR A 86 -11.51 3.08 -3.90
C THR A 86 -11.29 1.80 -4.70
N PHE A 87 -10.40 1.87 -5.69
CA PHE A 87 -9.84 0.71 -6.36
C PHE A 87 -8.49 0.37 -5.72
N VAL A 88 -8.28 -0.87 -5.31
CA VAL A 88 -7.03 -1.32 -4.69
C VAL A 88 -6.56 -2.62 -5.30
N TRP A 89 -5.25 -2.75 -5.53
CA TRP A 89 -4.67 -4.00 -5.97
C TRP A 89 -3.33 -4.29 -5.29
N GLY A 90 -3.01 -5.56 -5.19
CA GLY A 90 -1.77 -6.06 -4.64
C GLY A 90 -1.38 -7.40 -5.25
N VAL A 91 -0.27 -7.95 -4.78
CA VAL A 91 0.30 -9.20 -5.28
C VAL A 91 0.57 -10.15 -4.12
N SER A 92 0.25 -11.44 -4.30
CA SER A 92 0.35 -12.45 -3.23
C SER A 92 1.79 -12.71 -2.76
N ASP A 93 2.77 -12.55 -3.64
CA ASP A 93 4.19 -12.75 -3.32
C ASP A 93 4.94 -11.45 -2.95
N ASP A 94 4.23 -10.33 -2.76
CA ASP A 94 4.81 -9.08 -2.30
C ASP A 94 5.25 -9.19 -0.83
N LYS A 95 6.57 -9.09 -0.61
CA LYS A 95 7.19 -9.14 0.73
C LYS A 95 7.42 -7.76 1.34
N THR A 96 7.30 -6.71 0.54
CA THR A 96 7.47 -5.32 0.99
C THR A 96 6.16 -4.75 1.49
N ALA A 97 5.10 -4.91 0.71
CA ALA A 97 3.73 -4.52 1.06
C ALA A 97 2.80 -5.74 0.97
N PRO A 98 2.83 -6.65 1.95
CA PRO A 98 2.07 -7.89 1.91
C PRO A 98 0.59 -7.63 1.71
N VAL A 99 -0.02 -8.28 0.72
CA VAL A 99 -1.42 -8.07 0.37
C VAL A 99 -2.39 -8.40 1.53
N ALA A 100 -1.96 -9.22 2.48
CA ALA A 100 -2.78 -9.57 3.64
C ALA A 100 -3.27 -8.35 4.46
N GLN A 101 -2.52 -7.25 4.47
CA GLN A 101 -2.92 -6.01 5.13
C GLN A 101 -4.04 -5.25 4.39
N VAL A 102 -4.28 -5.58 3.11
CA VAL A 102 -5.31 -4.93 2.30
C VAL A 102 -6.71 -5.50 2.61
N TYR A 103 -6.80 -6.75 3.05
CA TYR A 103 -8.09 -7.38 3.36
C TYR A 103 -8.86 -6.65 4.47
N PRO A 104 -8.26 -6.30 5.63
CA PRO A 104 -8.95 -5.52 6.66
C PRO A 104 -9.41 -4.15 6.16
N PHE A 105 -8.62 -3.49 5.31
CA PHE A 105 -9.03 -2.23 4.70
C PHE A 105 -10.28 -2.39 3.83
N ALA A 106 -10.29 -3.38 2.93
CA ALA A 106 -11.44 -3.65 2.07
C ALA A 106 -12.68 -4.06 2.89
N GLN A 107 -12.49 -4.83 3.97
CA GLN A 107 -13.56 -5.17 4.90
C GLN A 107 -14.16 -3.92 5.55
N ARG A 108 -13.32 -3.02 6.08
CA ARG A 108 -13.78 -1.76 6.69
C ARG A 108 -14.53 -0.88 5.68
N MET A 109 -14.05 -0.79 4.43
CA MET A 109 -14.76 -0.07 3.36
C MET A 109 -16.16 -0.63 3.16
N ALA A 110 -16.31 -1.96 3.13
CA ALA A 110 -17.61 -2.62 2.99
C ALA A 110 -18.52 -2.38 4.19
N GLU A 111 -18.00 -2.44 5.41
CA GLU A 111 -18.74 -2.16 6.65
C GLU A 111 -19.26 -0.72 6.71
N GLU A 112 -18.49 0.24 6.19
CA GLU A 112 -18.89 1.64 6.09
C GLU A 112 -19.79 1.94 4.87
N GLY A 113 -20.07 0.94 4.03
CA GLY A 113 -20.90 1.08 2.83
C GLY A 113 -20.23 1.88 1.70
N VAL A 114 -18.90 1.94 1.70
CA VAL A 114 -18.11 2.63 0.68
C VAL A 114 -17.70 1.66 -0.42
N ALA A 115 -17.86 2.06 -1.69
CA ALA A 115 -17.47 1.24 -2.83
C ALA A 115 -15.96 0.96 -2.82
N CYS A 116 -15.61 -0.32 -2.80
CA CYS A 116 -14.23 -0.79 -2.88
C CYS A 116 -14.13 -1.94 -3.86
N GLU A 117 -13.29 -1.81 -4.87
CA GLU A 117 -12.95 -2.90 -5.77
C GLU A 117 -11.51 -3.35 -5.52
N MET A 118 -11.33 -4.62 -5.14
CA MET A 118 -10.02 -5.16 -4.77
C MET A 118 -9.60 -6.28 -5.73
N HIS A 119 -8.35 -6.22 -6.20
CA HIS A 119 -7.73 -7.27 -7.00
C HIS A 119 -6.44 -7.77 -6.34
N VAL A 120 -6.31 -9.09 -6.27
CA VAL A 120 -5.08 -9.75 -5.81
C VAL A 120 -4.54 -10.62 -6.94
N PHE A 121 -3.36 -10.26 -7.43
CA PHE A 121 -2.66 -11.04 -8.43
C PHE A 121 -1.76 -12.07 -7.75
N ASP A 122 -1.52 -13.20 -8.41
CA ASP A 122 -0.81 -14.33 -7.83
C ASP A 122 0.70 -14.10 -7.66
N GLN A 123 1.31 -13.35 -8.58
CA GLN A 123 2.76 -13.15 -8.59
C GLN A 123 3.16 -11.81 -9.18
N GLY A 124 4.40 -11.36 -8.81
CA GLY A 124 4.99 -10.13 -9.37
C GLY A 124 5.93 -9.41 -8.41
N GLY A 125 5.76 -9.58 -7.11
CA GLY A 125 6.52 -8.84 -6.10
C GLY A 125 6.04 -7.40 -5.93
N HIS A 126 6.95 -6.52 -5.48
CA HIS A 126 6.65 -5.12 -5.18
C HIS A 126 7.07 -4.16 -6.29
N GLY A 127 6.39 -3.02 -6.41
CA GLY A 127 6.85 -1.89 -7.25
C GLY A 127 6.64 -2.09 -8.74
N LEU A 128 5.61 -2.79 -9.16
CA LEU A 128 5.39 -3.19 -10.55
C LEU A 128 4.92 -2.06 -11.48
N SER A 129 4.51 -0.91 -10.93
CA SER A 129 4.06 0.25 -11.71
C SER A 129 3.00 -0.13 -12.76
N LEU A 130 3.24 0.09 -14.04
CA LEU A 130 2.31 -0.24 -15.12
C LEU A 130 2.23 -1.74 -15.45
N GLY A 131 3.12 -2.57 -14.90
CA GLY A 131 3.17 -4.01 -15.19
C GLY A 131 3.47 -4.32 -16.66
N ASN A 132 4.26 -3.51 -17.33
CA ASN A 132 4.61 -3.67 -18.75
C ASN A 132 6.12 -3.57 -18.98
N ALA A 133 6.57 -3.85 -20.20
CA ALA A 133 7.99 -3.85 -20.56
C ALA A 133 8.71 -2.51 -20.29
N ASN A 134 8.00 -1.38 -20.32
CA ASN A 134 8.59 -0.06 -20.06
C ASN A 134 8.89 0.16 -18.58
N THR A 135 8.26 -0.58 -17.70
CA THR A 135 8.41 -0.48 -16.23
C THR A 135 9.04 -1.73 -15.63
N ALA A 136 9.38 -2.72 -16.46
CA ALA A 136 10.05 -3.95 -16.03
C ALA A 136 11.49 -3.65 -15.61
N VAL A 137 11.84 -3.92 -14.35
CA VAL A 137 13.21 -3.75 -13.87
C VAL A 137 14.04 -5.01 -14.09
N ASP A 138 13.50 -6.21 -13.84
CA ASP A 138 14.29 -7.44 -13.87
C ASP A 138 13.58 -8.73 -14.37
N ASN A 139 12.28 -8.72 -14.62
CA ASN A 139 11.60 -9.96 -15.04
C ASN A 139 10.23 -9.67 -15.70
N GLU A 140 10.22 -9.66 -17.03
CA GLU A 140 8.99 -9.41 -17.82
C GLU A 140 7.88 -10.44 -17.53
N ASP A 141 8.23 -11.70 -17.27
CA ASP A 141 7.24 -12.76 -17.08
C ASP A 141 6.39 -12.57 -15.81
N LYS A 142 6.99 -12.07 -14.73
CA LYS A 142 6.28 -11.81 -13.48
C LYS A 142 5.29 -10.65 -13.54
N GLN A 143 5.49 -9.72 -14.47
CA GLN A 143 4.63 -8.56 -14.64
C GLN A 143 3.39 -8.85 -15.47
N VAL A 144 3.36 -9.98 -16.17
CA VAL A 144 2.22 -10.35 -17.04
C VAL A 144 0.93 -10.49 -16.24
N SER A 145 1.00 -11.04 -15.02
CA SER A 145 -0.18 -11.26 -14.18
C SER A 145 -0.88 -9.97 -13.79
N VAL A 146 -0.12 -8.88 -13.55
CA VAL A 146 -0.67 -7.61 -13.10
C VAL A 146 -1.09 -6.67 -14.23
N ARG A 147 -0.70 -6.91 -15.46
CA ARG A 147 -1.05 -6.05 -16.62
C ARG A 147 -2.51 -5.62 -16.71
N PRO A 148 -3.50 -6.43 -16.33
CA PRO A 148 -4.90 -6.03 -16.41
C PRO A 148 -5.29 -4.89 -15.47
N TRP A 149 -4.51 -4.60 -14.41
CA TRP A 149 -4.92 -3.69 -13.34
C TRP A 149 -5.34 -2.30 -13.84
N ILE A 150 -4.59 -1.71 -14.77
CA ILE A 150 -4.90 -0.38 -15.32
C ILE A 150 -6.29 -0.36 -15.97
N ARG A 151 -6.58 -1.36 -16.81
CA ARG A 151 -7.88 -1.44 -17.48
C ARG A 151 -9.02 -1.66 -16.48
N LEU A 152 -8.77 -2.43 -15.43
CA LEU A 152 -9.73 -2.65 -14.36
C LEU A 152 -9.97 -1.34 -13.59
N ALA A 153 -8.91 -0.60 -13.25
CA ALA A 153 -9.01 0.70 -12.59
C ALA A 153 -9.79 1.71 -13.44
N PHE A 154 -9.52 1.82 -14.75
CA PHE A 154 -10.30 2.70 -15.63
C PHE A 154 -11.78 2.33 -15.65
N ARG A 155 -12.14 1.05 -15.77
CA ARG A 155 -13.53 0.60 -15.71
C ARG A 155 -14.19 0.90 -14.37
N PHE A 156 -13.42 0.81 -13.27
CA PHE A 156 -13.90 1.23 -11.96
C PHE A 156 -14.22 2.72 -11.95
N LEU A 157 -13.29 3.57 -12.41
CA LEU A 157 -13.48 5.01 -12.46
C LEU A 157 -14.69 5.39 -13.34
N GLU A 158 -14.83 4.81 -14.54
CA GLU A 158 -15.98 5.04 -15.43
C GLU A 158 -17.32 4.73 -14.75
N ARG A 159 -17.42 3.65 -13.96
CA ARG A 159 -18.63 3.31 -13.20
C ARG A 159 -18.97 4.32 -12.10
N HIS A 160 -17.97 5.08 -11.66
CA HIS A 160 -18.12 6.12 -10.63
C HIS A 160 -18.17 7.54 -11.20
N GLY A 161 -18.28 7.69 -12.53
CA GLY A 161 -18.54 8.97 -13.19
C GLY A 161 -17.30 9.75 -13.62
N PHE A 162 -16.14 9.08 -13.76
CA PHE A 162 -14.85 9.68 -14.17
C PHE A 162 -14.41 9.25 -15.55
#